data_8fa7fecc5319f784059cf23a3397d88c
#
_entry.id   8fa7fecc5319f784059cf23a3397d88c
#
_cell.length_a   1.000
_cell.length_b   1.000
_cell.length_c   1.000
_cell.angle_alpha   90.00
_cell.angle_beta   90.00
_cell.angle_gamma   90.00
#
_symmetry.space_group_name_H-M   'P 1'
#
loop_
_entity.id
_entity.type
_entity.pdbx_description
1 polymer ?
#
loop_
_entity_poly.entity_id
_entity_poly.type
_entity_poly.pdbx_seq_one_letter_code
_entity_poly.pdbx_strand_id
1 'polypeptide(L)'
;MCCLFGIYDYGHSLTAAQKKRLVSSLAIASEDRGTDATGIAYNHNGHLTVYKRPYPAHLMRFKLPDDAACIMGHTRMTTQGDGKHNYNNHPFEGTAVIPFALAHNGVLYNDLTLRKDKNLPPTRIETDSYVAVQLLACLLYTSPSPRD
;
A
#
# COMPACT_ATOMS: atom_id res chain seq x y z
N MET A 1 -3.07 -14.13 8.06
CA MET A 1 -1.85 -13.35 7.72
C MET A 1 -2.03 -12.72 6.34
N CYS A 2 -1.63 -11.49 6.18
CA CYS A 2 -1.70 -10.77 4.89
C CYS A 2 -0.71 -11.32 3.85
N CYS A 3 -0.80 -10.87 2.61
CA CYS A 3 0.19 -11.13 1.58
C CYS A 3 0.57 -9.84 0.83
N LEU A 4 1.85 -9.74 0.47
CA LEU A 4 2.38 -8.71 -0.41
C LEU A 4 2.65 -9.34 -1.78
N PHE A 5 2.35 -8.59 -2.84
CA PHE A 5 2.68 -8.96 -4.21
C PHE A 5 3.04 -7.71 -5.02
N GLY A 6 3.62 -7.89 -6.18
CA GLY A 6 3.93 -6.75 -7.04
C GLY A 6 4.67 -7.16 -8.30
N ILE A 7 4.82 -6.21 -9.19
CA ILE A 7 5.64 -6.30 -10.39
C ILE A 7 6.44 -5.02 -10.56
N TYR A 8 7.63 -5.17 -11.13
CA TYR A 8 8.43 -4.06 -11.58
C TYR A 8 8.81 -4.30 -13.05
N ASP A 9 8.21 -3.49 -13.93
CA ASP A 9 8.45 -3.54 -15.39
C ASP A 9 9.63 -2.63 -15.73
N TYR A 10 10.83 -3.11 -15.46
CA TYR A 10 12.08 -2.36 -15.62
C TYR A 10 12.29 -1.84 -17.05
N GLY A 11 11.92 -2.64 -18.05
CA GLY A 11 12.10 -2.29 -19.46
C GLY A 11 10.91 -1.58 -20.10
N HIS A 12 9.85 -1.28 -19.36
CA HIS A 12 8.57 -0.77 -19.90
C HIS A 12 8.04 -1.61 -21.06
N SER A 13 8.22 -2.93 -20.98
CA SER A 13 7.93 -3.87 -22.04
C SER A 13 6.52 -4.47 -21.99
N LEU A 14 5.83 -4.30 -20.88
CA LEU A 14 4.50 -4.86 -20.65
C LEU A 14 3.41 -3.84 -21.02
N THR A 15 2.44 -4.30 -21.80
CA THR A 15 1.22 -3.53 -22.07
C THR A 15 0.32 -3.46 -20.82
N ALA A 16 -0.58 -2.47 -20.75
CA ALA A 16 -1.58 -2.37 -19.69
C ALA A 16 -2.38 -3.66 -19.50
N ALA A 17 -2.73 -4.35 -20.60
CA ALA A 17 -3.45 -5.63 -20.56
C ALA A 17 -2.63 -6.74 -19.89
N GLN A 18 -1.34 -6.84 -20.20
CA GLN A 18 -0.42 -7.81 -19.60
C GLN A 18 -0.20 -7.50 -18.11
N LYS A 19 0.03 -6.24 -17.75
CA LYS A 19 0.14 -5.78 -16.35
C LYS A 19 -1.11 -6.14 -15.56
N LYS A 20 -2.29 -5.81 -16.10
CA LYS A 20 -3.57 -6.16 -15.48
C LYS A 20 -3.71 -7.67 -15.24
N ARG A 21 -3.37 -8.49 -16.23
CA ARG A 21 -3.43 -9.95 -16.12
C ARG A 21 -2.50 -10.47 -15.04
N LEU A 22 -1.24 -10.02 -15.02
CA LEU A 22 -0.24 -10.41 -14.02
C LEU A 22 -0.66 -9.99 -12.61
N VAL A 23 -1.04 -8.72 -12.41
CA VAL A 23 -1.50 -8.21 -11.11
C VAL A 23 -2.72 -8.96 -10.62
N SER A 24 -3.70 -9.25 -11.50
CA SER A 24 -4.89 -10.01 -11.12
C SER A 24 -4.53 -11.44 -10.69
N SER A 25 -3.64 -12.12 -11.42
CA SER A 25 -3.21 -13.48 -11.08
C SER A 25 -2.45 -13.51 -9.75
N LEU A 26 -1.54 -12.56 -9.51
CA LEU A 26 -0.79 -12.45 -8.26
C LEU A 26 -1.72 -12.13 -7.08
N ALA A 27 -2.66 -11.22 -7.27
CA ALA A 27 -3.62 -10.86 -6.24
C ALA A 27 -4.51 -12.05 -5.85
N ILE A 28 -5.03 -12.81 -6.83
CA ILE A 28 -5.84 -14.01 -6.58
C ILE A 28 -5.01 -15.09 -5.88
N ALA A 29 -3.78 -15.33 -6.32
CA ALA A 29 -2.89 -16.28 -5.65
C ALA A 29 -2.55 -15.87 -4.20
N SER A 30 -2.65 -14.59 -3.90
CA SER A 30 -2.41 -14.04 -2.55
C SER A 30 -3.62 -14.17 -1.62
N GLU A 31 -4.81 -14.54 -2.12
CA GLU A 31 -6.03 -14.67 -1.30
C GLU A 31 -5.94 -15.76 -0.24
N ASP A 32 -5.13 -16.79 -0.45
CA ASP A 32 -4.89 -17.84 0.55
C ASP A 32 -4.43 -17.26 1.90
N ARG A 33 -3.92 -16.03 1.90
CA ARG A 33 -3.42 -15.34 3.08
C ARG A 33 -4.31 -14.19 3.56
N GLY A 34 -5.32 -13.80 2.80
CA GLY A 34 -6.25 -12.75 3.25
C GLY A 34 -7.25 -12.35 2.18
N THR A 35 -8.51 -12.35 2.58
CA THR A 35 -9.67 -12.09 1.72
C THR A 35 -10.50 -10.87 2.15
N ASP A 36 -10.12 -10.18 3.24
CA ASP A 36 -10.94 -9.10 3.79
C ASP A 36 -10.87 -7.82 2.95
N ALA A 37 -9.70 -7.56 2.38
CA ALA A 37 -9.51 -6.40 1.51
C ALA A 37 -8.33 -6.63 0.56
N THR A 38 -8.39 -5.95 -0.59
CA THR A 38 -7.32 -5.96 -1.59
C THR A 38 -7.03 -4.54 -2.04
N GLY A 39 -5.74 -4.23 -2.19
CA GLY A 39 -5.32 -2.93 -2.69
C GLY A 39 -4.03 -3.02 -3.49
N ILE A 40 -3.85 -2.05 -4.37
CA ILE A 40 -2.62 -1.82 -5.13
C ILE A 40 -2.22 -0.36 -5.07
N ALA A 41 -0.94 -0.10 -5.24
CA ALA A 41 -0.38 1.22 -5.49
C ALA A 41 0.54 1.16 -6.70
N TYR A 42 0.53 2.19 -7.51
CA TYR A 42 1.35 2.31 -8.70
C TYR A 42 1.59 3.78 -9.06
N ASN A 43 2.60 4.03 -9.87
CA ASN A 43 2.86 5.35 -10.44
C ASN A 43 2.21 5.49 -11.83
N HIS A 44 1.66 6.67 -12.09
CA HIS A 44 1.06 7.04 -13.37
C HIS A 44 1.29 8.53 -13.63
N ASN A 45 1.88 8.89 -14.76
CA ASN A 45 2.19 10.27 -15.12
C ASN A 45 2.93 11.05 -14.02
N GLY A 46 3.86 10.38 -13.32
CA GLY A 46 4.61 10.97 -12.21
C GLY A 46 3.83 11.08 -10.89
N HIS A 47 2.61 10.62 -10.83
CA HIS A 47 1.77 10.65 -9.64
C HIS A 47 1.59 9.25 -9.04
N LEU A 48 1.55 9.18 -7.71
CA LEU A 48 1.18 7.98 -6.99
C LEU A 48 -0.34 7.78 -7.09
N THR A 49 -0.75 6.56 -7.42
CA THR A 49 -2.16 6.15 -7.41
C THR A 49 -2.33 4.97 -6.47
N VAL A 50 -3.28 5.07 -5.54
CA VAL A 50 -3.67 4.00 -4.62
C VAL A 50 -5.12 3.60 -4.89
N TYR A 51 -5.32 2.32 -5.23
CA TYR A 51 -6.65 1.74 -5.45
C TYR A 51 -6.84 0.56 -4.53
N LYS A 52 -7.82 0.62 -3.64
CA LYS A 52 -8.12 -0.43 -2.66
C LYS A 52 -9.60 -0.54 -2.38
N ARG A 53 -10.05 -1.74 -2.04
CA ARG A 53 -11.45 -2.05 -1.71
C ARG A 53 -11.50 -3.10 -0.60
N PRO A 54 -12.55 -3.08 0.24
CA PRO A 54 -12.82 -4.11 1.24
C PRO A 54 -13.43 -5.36 0.59
N TYR A 55 -12.74 -5.92 -0.40
CA TYR A 55 -13.14 -7.10 -1.15
C TYR A 55 -11.96 -8.04 -1.36
N PRO A 56 -12.22 -9.35 -1.48
CA PRO A 56 -11.23 -10.32 -1.91
C PRO A 56 -10.76 -10.02 -3.36
N ALA A 57 -9.57 -10.48 -3.70
CA ALA A 57 -8.91 -10.09 -4.96
C ALA A 57 -9.65 -10.56 -6.22
N HIS A 58 -10.34 -11.71 -6.17
CA HIS A 58 -11.12 -12.22 -7.32
C HIS A 58 -12.30 -11.29 -7.70
N LEU A 59 -12.76 -10.45 -6.77
CA LEU A 59 -13.80 -9.44 -7.04
C LEU A 59 -13.22 -8.10 -7.52
N MET A 60 -11.91 -7.93 -7.44
CA MET A 60 -11.27 -6.67 -7.84
C MET A 60 -11.26 -6.50 -9.35
N ARG A 61 -11.35 -5.24 -9.77
CA ARG A 61 -11.25 -4.85 -11.18
C ARG A 61 -10.13 -3.83 -11.32
N PHE A 62 -8.92 -4.32 -11.56
CA PHE A 62 -7.76 -3.45 -11.74
C PHE A 62 -7.79 -2.76 -13.10
N LYS A 63 -7.52 -1.47 -13.10
CA LYS A 63 -7.25 -0.67 -14.29
C LYS A 63 -5.84 -0.13 -14.15
N LEU A 64 -4.96 -0.54 -15.02
CA LEU A 64 -3.54 -0.17 -15.00
C LEU A 64 -3.18 0.53 -16.29
N PRO A 65 -2.51 1.68 -16.23
CA PRO A 65 -2.02 2.37 -17.41
C PRO A 65 -0.72 1.74 -17.92
N ASP A 66 -0.36 2.03 -19.16
CA ASP A 66 0.86 1.48 -19.79
C ASP A 66 2.14 1.98 -19.12
N ASP A 67 2.15 3.19 -18.57
CA ASP A 67 3.30 3.79 -17.89
C ASP A 67 3.52 3.34 -16.44
N ALA A 68 2.60 2.55 -15.86
CA ALA A 68 2.80 1.99 -14.53
C ALA A 68 3.94 0.96 -14.52
N ALA A 69 5.14 1.40 -14.18
CA ALA A 69 6.32 0.54 -14.15
C ALA A 69 6.46 -0.24 -12.82
N CYS A 70 6.13 0.39 -11.71
CA CYS A 70 6.19 -0.21 -10.39
C CYS A 70 4.77 -0.34 -9.82
N ILE A 71 4.36 -1.55 -9.52
CA ILE A 71 3.04 -1.85 -8.97
C ILE A 71 3.25 -2.73 -7.76
N MET A 72 2.81 -2.28 -6.59
CA MET A 72 2.77 -3.07 -5.37
C MET A 72 1.33 -3.38 -4.98
N GLY A 73 1.11 -4.51 -4.34
CA GLY A 73 -0.21 -4.93 -3.91
C GLY A 73 -0.21 -5.64 -2.56
N HIS A 74 -1.39 -5.70 -1.98
CA HIS A 74 -1.62 -6.29 -0.67
C HIS A 74 -3.00 -6.95 -0.60
N THR A 75 -3.05 -8.19 -0.11
CA THR A 75 -4.29 -8.84 0.34
C THR A 75 -4.28 -8.90 1.87
N ARG A 76 -5.39 -8.46 2.47
CA ARG A 76 -5.49 -8.28 3.92
C ARG A 76 -6.27 -9.42 4.58
N MET A 77 -5.70 -9.91 5.68
CA MET A 77 -6.43 -10.58 6.74
C MET A 77 -6.42 -9.63 7.95
N THR A 78 -7.58 -9.21 8.37
CA THR A 78 -7.72 -8.18 9.42
C THR A 78 -7.26 -8.69 10.77
N THR A 79 -6.31 -7.99 11.37
CA THR A 79 -5.84 -8.21 12.74
C THR A 79 -6.16 -7.03 13.64
N GLN A 80 -6.05 -5.81 13.11
CA GLN A 80 -6.31 -4.56 13.82
C GLN A 80 -6.97 -3.55 12.88
N GLY A 81 -7.98 -2.84 13.38
CA GLY A 81 -8.82 -1.92 12.60
C GLY A 81 -9.84 -2.67 11.72
N ASP A 82 -11.06 -2.16 11.59
CA ASP A 82 -12.10 -2.81 10.80
C ASP A 82 -11.76 -2.76 9.30
N GLY A 83 -11.63 -3.94 8.67
CA GLY A 83 -11.34 -4.09 7.24
C GLY A 83 -12.43 -3.57 6.31
N LYS A 84 -13.68 -3.43 6.80
CA LYS A 84 -14.79 -2.83 6.04
C LYS A 84 -14.55 -1.36 5.75
N HIS A 85 -13.81 -0.68 6.60
CA HIS A 85 -13.42 0.70 6.40
C HIS A 85 -12.19 0.76 5.50
N ASN A 86 -12.38 1.22 4.28
CA ASN A 86 -11.34 1.22 3.26
C ASN A 86 -10.09 2.03 3.65
N TYR A 87 -10.21 3.02 4.53
CA TYR A 87 -9.07 3.77 5.05
C TYR A 87 -8.15 2.94 5.95
N ASN A 88 -8.64 1.84 6.53
CA ASN A 88 -7.85 0.90 7.33
C ASN A 88 -7.08 -0.14 6.49
N ASN A 89 -7.30 -0.17 5.17
CA ASN A 89 -6.72 -1.19 4.29
C ASN A 89 -5.45 -0.69 3.60
N HIS A 90 -4.53 -1.61 3.34
CA HIS A 90 -3.30 -1.35 2.59
C HIS A 90 -3.55 -1.29 1.06
N PRO A 91 -2.65 -0.64 0.30
CA PRO A 91 -1.56 0.20 0.75
C PRO A 91 -2.03 1.51 1.39
N PHE A 92 -1.21 2.07 2.26
CA PHE A 92 -1.41 3.43 2.77
C PHE A 92 -0.59 4.41 1.97
N GLU A 93 -1.17 5.56 1.68
CA GLU A 93 -0.49 6.70 1.10
C GLU A 93 0.13 7.56 2.20
N GLY A 94 1.39 7.91 2.03
CA GLY A 94 2.09 8.88 2.83
C GLY A 94 2.52 10.07 1.97
N THR A 95 2.51 11.25 2.58
CA THR A 95 2.94 12.49 1.94
C THR A 95 4.17 13.03 2.65
N ALA A 96 5.23 13.23 1.89
CA ALA A 96 6.46 13.89 2.31
C ALA A 96 6.90 14.83 1.17
N VAL A 97 8.20 15.02 0.99
CA VAL A 97 8.73 15.70 -0.21
C VAL A 97 8.30 14.95 -1.49
N ILE A 98 8.26 13.63 -1.42
CA ILE A 98 7.75 12.77 -2.50
C ILE A 98 6.61 11.91 -1.92
N PRO A 99 5.45 11.82 -2.60
CA PRO A 99 4.41 10.89 -2.20
C PRO A 99 4.92 9.45 -2.27
N PHE A 100 4.53 8.63 -1.30
CA PHE A 100 4.91 7.22 -1.25
C PHE A 100 3.74 6.34 -0.82
N ALA A 101 3.79 5.06 -1.13
CA ALA A 101 2.86 4.06 -0.64
C ALA A 101 3.58 3.04 0.24
N LEU A 102 2.91 2.59 1.30
CA LEU A 102 3.42 1.57 2.20
C LEU A 102 2.38 0.47 2.36
N ALA A 103 2.82 -0.78 2.22
CA ALA A 103 2.09 -1.95 2.65
C ALA A 103 2.98 -2.80 3.57
N HIS A 104 2.39 -3.40 4.58
CA HIS A 104 3.10 -4.16 5.59
C HIS A 104 2.39 -5.49 5.86
N ASN A 105 3.15 -6.55 5.88
CA ASN A 105 2.69 -7.87 6.31
C ASN A 105 3.36 -8.21 7.65
N GLY A 106 2.77 -7.76 8.72
CA GLY A 106 3.27 -7.93 10.09
C GLY A 106 2.39 -7.18 11.09
N VAL A 107 2.85 -7.10 12.34
CA VAL A 107 2.19 -6.39 13.43
C VAL A 107 3.21 -5.51 14.15
N LEU A 108 2.87 -4.25 14.36
CA LEU A 108 3.63 -3.31 15.19
C LEU A 108 3.01 -3.29 16.59
N TYR A 109 3.58 -4.02 17.51
CA TYR A 109 3.06 -4.16 18.88
C TYR A 109 3.14 -2.89 19.71
N ASN A 110 4.00 -1.95 19.34
CA ASN A 110 4.25 -0.70 20.07
C ASN A 110 3.67 0.54 19.35
N ASP A 111 2.70 0.36 18.47
CA ASP A 111 2.13 1.44 17.66
C ASP A 111 1.56 2.58 18.51
N LEU A 112 0.82 2.27 19.59
CA LEU A 112 0.26 3.26 20.51
C LEU A 112 1.34 4.03 21.25
N THR A 113 2.41 3.36 21.69
CA THR A 113 3.56 3.98 22.34
C THR A 113 4.27 4.92 21.38
N LEU A 114 4.53 4.46 20.16
CA LEU A 114 5.16 5.27 19.12
C LEU A 114 4.33 6.52 18.77
N ARG A 115 2.99 6.38 18.67
CA ARG A 115 2.10 7.53 18.44
C ARG A 115 2.28 8.61 19.50
N LYS A 116 2.31 8.19 20.76
CA LYS A 116 2.46 9.10 21.89
C LYS A 116 3.86 9.71 21.97
N ASP A 117 4.90 8.88 21.96
CA ASP A 117 6.30 9.31 22.16
C ASP A 117 6.81 10.20 21.04
N LYS A 118 6.32 9.99 19.82
CA LYS A 118 6.67 10.80 18.65
C LYS A 118 5.67 11.92 18.36
N ASN A 119 4.65 12.08 19.23
CA ASN A 119 3.59 13.09 19.06
C ASN A 119 3.02 13.10 17.64
N LEU A 120 2.71 11.90 17.11
CA LEU A 120 2.23 11.77 15.73
C LEU A 120 0.84 12.39 15.55
N PRO A 121 0.54 12.93 14.37
CA PRO A 121 -0.76 13.54 14.10
C PRO A 121 -1.92 12.58 14.36
N PRO A 122 -3.05 13.05 14.89
CA PRO A 122 -4.23 12.22 15.08
C PRO A 122 -4.75 11.70 13.74
N THR A 123 -5.27 10.48 13.74
CA THR A 123 -5.79 9.83 12.53
C THR A 123 -6.95 8.94 12.88
N ARG A 124 -7.88 8.77 11.92
CA ARG A 124 -8.96 7.77 12.00
C ARG A 124 -8.51 6.36 11.62
N ILE A 125 -7.27 6.22 11.11
CA ILE A 125 -6.75 4.92 10.69
C ILE A 125 -6.31 4.15 11.93
N GLU A 126 -6.94 3.00 12.13
CA GLU A 126 -6.78 2.17 13.33
C GLU A 126 -5.68 1.11 13.16
N THR A 127 -5.25 0.86 11.93
CA THR A 127 -4.23 -0.15 11.62
C THR A 127 -2.87 0.30 12.15
N ASP A 128 -2.21 -0.60 12.89
CA ASP A 128 -0.89 -0.41 13.50
C ASP A 128 0.17 0.07 12.50
N SER A 129 0.19 -0.50 11.32
CA SER A 129 1.15 -0.18 10.26
C SER A 129 1.10 1.28 9.79
N TYR A 130 0.00 2.00 10.04
CA TYR A 130 -0.09 3.41 9.66
C TYR A 130 0.86 4.31 10.46
N VAL A 131 1.28 3.87 11.64
CA VAL A 131 2.34 4.56 12.40
C VAL A 131 3.63 4.63 11.60
N ALA A 132 3.99 3.55 10.89
CA ALA A 132 5.17 3.55 10.03
C ALA A 132 5.06 4.59 8.90
N VAL A 133 3.86 4.77 8.32
CA VAL A 133 3.62 5.82 7.32
C VAL A 133 3.85 7.21 7.89
N GLN A 134 3.31 7.49 9.07
CA GLN A 134 3.47 8.78 9.73
C GLN A 134 4.94 9.07 10.09
N LEU A 135 5.66 8.06 10.60
CA LEU A 135 7.08 8.18 10.92
C LEU A 135 7.93 8.41 9.67
N LEU A 136 7.69 7.66 8.59
CA LEU A 136 8.38 7.84 7.32
C LEU A 136 8.11 9.23 6.72
N ALA A 137 6.87 9.70 6.78
CA ALA A 137 6.53 11.04 6.32
C ALA A 137 7.32 12.12 7.07
N CYS A 138 7.44 12.01 8.41
CA CYS A 138 8.25 12.91 9.22
C CYS A 138 9.73 12.83 8.85
N LEU A 139 10.29 11.63 8.73
CA LEU A 139 11.71 11.43 8.42
C LEU A 139 12.08 11.96 7.04
N LEU A 140 11.27 11.67 6.03
CA LEU A 140 11.51 12.12 4.66
C LEU A 140 11.33 13.63 4.47
N TYR A 141 10.54 14.27 5.35
CA TYR A 141 10.40 15.73 5.35
C TYR A 141 11.58 16.44 6.00
N THR A 142 12.19 15.81 7.03
CA THR A 142 13.26 16.43 7.83
C THR A 142 14.67 16.05 7.39
N SER A 143 14.82 15.02 6.56
CA SER A 143 16.13 14.59 6.05
C SER A 143 16.56 15.50 4.91
N PRO A 144 17.77 16.13 4.98
CA PRO A 144 18.32 16.84 3.83
C PRO A 144 18.46 15.87 2.64
N SER A 145 18.15 16.40 1.44
CA SER A 145 18.31 15.62 0.21
C SER A 145 19.79 15.20 0.06
N PRO A 146 20.09 13.94 -0.28
CA PRO A 146 21.47 13.53 -0.56
C PRO A 146 22.11 14.20 -1.80
N ARG A 147 21.42 15.16 -2.39
CA ARG A 147 21.84 15.87 -3.61
C ARG A 147 22.18 17.35 -3.39
N ASP A 148 22.21 17.81 -2.15
CA ASP A 148 22.68 19.17 -1.79
C ASP A 148 24.16 19.15 -1.44
#